data_e186d74c7eda1489625228ef9e0b1c8d
#
_entry.id   e186d74c7eda1489625228ef9e0b1c8d
#
_cell.length_a   1.000
_cell.length_b   1.000
_cell.length_c   1.000
_cell.angle_alpha   90.00
_cell.angle_beta   90.00
_cell.angle_gamma   90.00
#
_symmetry.space_group_name_H-M   'P 1'
#
loop_
_entity.id
_entity.type
_entity.pdbx_description
1 polymer ?
#
loop_
_entity_poly.entity_id
_entity_poly.type
_entity_poly.pdbx_seq_one_letter_code
_entity_poly.pdbx_strand_id
1 'polypeptide(L)'
;MRIIPLHGLEVDSAYQPPVNTGRVRAIVDNFNNDLVQAITVNIRDDGRRFIVDGQHRAEAMHLLEFTNVNAWVFQGLTVAQEADLFHDLATQRRSSITTLARYQSRLTAGDEEYQNIQIILERNDTQIGAANRGGNYIAAVNSVLHVYREHGGTILDTALKVISQAYAKDRNKWKAPLLECVAMFVVQFPNASLDRLIKKLAETNAIKVIALIKDRNDAIYGRHSSGGTNPRAKRSASGAEILRQHYNSNLRSKRLEAIT
;
A
#
# COMPACT_ATOMS: atom_id res chain seq x y z
N MET A 1 -14.33 -11.98 -28.14
CA MET A 1 -12.87 -11.78 -28.10
C MET A 1 -12.27 -12.44 -29.34
N ARG A 2 -11.34 -11.77 -30.02
CA ARG A 2 -10.67 -12.25 -31.25
C ARG A 2 -9.17 -11.98 -31.13
N ILE A 3 -8.36 -12.78 -31.84
CA ILE A 3 -6.95 -12.48 -32.06
C ILE A 3 -6.87 -11.65 -33.34
N ILE A 4 -6.26 -10.47 -33.27
CA ILE A 4 -6.11 -9.56 -34.39
C ILE A 4 -4.66 -9.11 -34.56
N PRO A 5 -4.24 -8.78 -35.80
CA PRO A 5 -2.90 -8.21 -36.02
C PRO A 5 -2.75 -6.87 -35.32
N LEU A 6 -1.63 -6.64 -34.66
CA LEU A 6 -1.22 -5.34 -34.10
C LEU A 6 -0.97 -4.31 -35.21
N HIS A 7 -0.44 -4.77 -36.32
CA HIS A 7 -0.19 -3.91 -37.48
C HIS A 7 -1.49 -3.26 -37.99
N GLY A 8 -1.45 -1.96 -38.26
CA GLY A 8 -2.58 -1.19 -38.76
C GLY A 8 -3.67 -0.90 -37.72
N LEU A 9 -3.36 -0.98 -36.42
CA LEU A 9 -4.16 -0.40 -35.37
C LEU A 9 -3.80 1.08 -35.21
N GLU A 10 -4.81 1.93 -35.14
CA GLU A 10 -4.67 3.37 -34.98
C GLU A 10 -5.21 3.83 -33.62
N VAL A 11 -4.76 5.01 -33.16
CA VAL A 11 -5.28 5.68 -31.96
C VAL A 11 -5.86 7.02 -32.40
N ASP A 12 -7.10 7.31 -32.00
CA ASP A 12 -7.74 8.58 -32.34
C ASP A 12 -7.47 9.62 -31.24
N SER A 13 -6.68 10.64 -31.60
CA SER A 13 -6.31 11.73 -30.70
C SER A 13 -7.47 12.66 -30.32
N ALA A 14 -8.63 12.53 -30.98
CA ALA A 14 -9.81 13.32 -30.66
C ALA A 14 -10.34 13.02 -29.23
N TYR A 15 -10.13 11.79 -28.73
CA TYR A 15 -10.59 11.41 -27.39
C TYR A 15 -9.54 10.68 -26.55
N GLN A 16 -8.40 10.29 -27.11
CA GLN A 16 -7.34 9.65 -26.35
C GLN A 16 -6.10 10.56 -26.23
N PRO A 17 -5.50 10.65 -25.01
CA PRO A 17 -4.25 11.35 -24.86
C PRO A 17 -3.11 10.59 -25.56
N PRO A 18 -1.99 11.28 -25.85
CA PRO A 18 -0.79 10.63 -26.37
C PRO A 18 -0.30 9.49 -25.47
N VAL A 19 0.33 8.49 -26.08
CA VAL A 19 0.93 7.35 -25.36
C VAL A 19 1.95 7.85 -24.35
N ASN A 20 1.83 7.40 -23.11
CA ASN A 20 2.80 7.67 -22.07
C ASN A 20 3.91 6.61 -22.09
N THR A 21 5.10 7.00 -22.52
CA THR A 21 6.26 6.09 -22.69
C THR A 21 6.70 5.46 -21.37
N GLY A 22 6.56 6.14 -20.24
CA GLY A 22 6.87 5.58 -18.92
C GLY A 22 5.93 4.43 -18.54
N ARG A 23 4.63 4.55 -18.88
CA ARG A 23 3.67 3.44 -18.69
C ARG A 23 3.95 2.27 -19.62
N VAL A 24 4.33 2.53 -20.87
CA VAL A 24 4.72 1.48 -21.81
C VAL A 24 5.92 0.72 -21.28
N ARG A 25 6.97 1.44 -20.85
CA ARG A 25 8.17 0.81 -20.28
C ARG A 25 7.85 -0.03 -19.05
N ALA A 26 7.02 0.45 -18.14
CA ALA A 26 6.60 -0.31 -16.96
C ALA A 26 5.86 -1.60 -17.31
N ILE A 27 5.11 -1.63 -18.43
CA ILE A 27 4.47 -2.85 -18.93
C ILE A 27 5.53 -3.79 -19.52
N VAL A 28 6.46 -3.29 -20.32
CA VAL A 28 7.54 -4.09 -20.93
C VAL A 28 8.42 -4.73 -19.86
N ASP A 29 8.87 -3.94 -18.86
CA ASP A 29 9.77 -4.40 -17.79
C ASP A 29 9.13 -5.48 -16.90
N ASN A 30 7.79 -5.49 -16.78
CA ASN A 30 7.03 -6.43 -15.96
C ASN A 30 6.07 -7.29 -16.81
N PHE A 31 6.41 -7.53 -18.07
CA PHE A 31 5.53 -8.24 -18.99
C PHE A 31 5.26 -9.66 -18.51
N ASN A 32 4.00 -10.02 -18.43
CA ASN A 32 3.56 -11.39 -18.16
C ASN A 32 2.41 -11.72 -19.12
N ASN A 33 2.66 -12.67 -20.00
CA ASN A 33 1.71 -13.07 -21.05
C ASN A 33 0.37 -13.54 -20.49
N ASP A 34 0.37 -14.21 -19.32
CA ASP A 34 -0.85 -14.74 -18.69
C ASP A 34 -1.72 -13.63 -18.06
N LEU A 35 -1.15 -12.45 -17.87
CA LEU A 35 -1.83 -11.30 -17.25
C LEU A 35 -2.23 -10.21 -18.26
N VAL A 36 -1.87 -10.38 -19.54
CA VAL A 36 -2.22 -9.41 -20.58
C VAL A 36 -3.72 -9.46 -20.88
N GLN A 37 -4.40 -8.40 -20.47
CA GLN A 37 -5.82 -8.24 -20.81
C GLN A 37 -6.00 -7.87 -22.27
N ALA A 38 -7.07 -8.38 -22.90
CA ALA A 38 -7.46 -7.98 -24.25
C ALA A 38 -7.61 -6.45 -24.36
N ILE A 39 -7.19 -5.90 -25.51
CA ILE A 39 -7.47 -4.51 -25.85
C ILE A 39 -8.90 -4.38 -26.38
N THR A 40 -9.41 -3.16 -26.48
CA THR A 40 -10.72 -2.88 -27.13
C THR A 40 -10.48 -2.14 -28.42
N VAL A 41 -11.03 -2.64 -29.51
CA VAL A 41 -10.85 -2.11 -30.85
C VAL A 41 -12.22 -1.92 -31.53
N ASN A 42 -12.39 -0.82 -32.22
CA ASN A 42 -13.52 -0.61 -33.14
C ASN A 42 -13.03 -0.65 -34.60
N ILE A 43 -13.79 -1.33 -35.47
CA ILE A 43 -13.63 -1.28 -36.92
C ILE A 43 -14.68 -0.31 -37.44
N ARG A 44 -14.25 0.85 -37.95
CA ARG A 44 -15.14 1.85 -38.53
C ARG A 44 -15.66 1.41 -39.92
N ASP A 45 -16.65 2.09 -40.45
CA ASP A 45 -17.26 1.76 -41.71
C ASP A 45 -16.30 1.82 -42.92
N ASP A 46 -15.23 2.60 -42.79
CA ASP A 46 -14.15 2.69 -43.77
C ASP A 46 -13.12 1.53 -43.66
N GLY A 47 -13.34 0.59 -42.75
CA GLY A 47 -12.49 -0.58 -42.52
C GLY A 47 -11.27 -0.31 -41.66
N ARG A 48 -10.98 0.94 -41.26
CA ARG A 48 -9.87 1.27 -40.34
C ARG A 48 -10.17 0.76 -38.94
N ARG A 49 -9.11 0.42 -38.21
CA ARG A 49 -9.18 -0.22 -36.88
C ARG A 49 -8.61 0.71 -35.83
N PHE A 50 -9.46 1.18 -34.91
CA PHE A 50 -9.09 2.11 -33.87
C PHE A 50 -9.07 1.42 -32.49
N ILE A 51 -7.99 1.60 -31.75
CA ILE A 51 -7.89 1.16 -30.35
C ILE A 51 -8.74 2.10 -29.52
N VAL A 52 -9.82 1.60 -28.91
CA VAL A 52 -10.64 2.35 -27.96
C VAL A 52 -10.05 2.29 -26.56
N ASP A 53 -9.46 1.13 -26.16
CA ASP A 53 -8.76 1.00 -24.89
C ASP A 53 -7.59 0.03 -25.03
N GLY A 54 -6.52 0.34 -24.28
CA GLY A 54 -5.33 -0.51 -24.21
C GLY A 54 -4.18 -0.06 -25.11
N GLN A 55 -4.13 1.20 -25.54
CA GLN A 55 -3.04 1.73 -26.37
C GLN A 55 -1.64 1.47 -25.78
N HIS A 56 -1.45 1.62 -24.46
CA HIS A 56 -0.15 1.34 -23.81
C HIS A 56 0.21 -0.15 -23.86
N ARG A 57 -0.79 -1.04 -23.79
CA ARG A 57 -0.59 -2.50 -23.92
C ARG A 57 -0.23 -2.87 -25.36
N ALA A 58 -0.95 -2.32 -26.31
CA ALA A 58 -0.66 -2.53 -27.74
C ALA A 58 0.75 -2.07 -28.09
N GLU A 59 1.16 -0.89 -27.62
CA GLU A 59 2.49 -0.35 -27.83
C GLU A 59 3.58 -1.19 -27.15
N ALA A 60 3.35 -1.65 -25.90
CA ALA A 60 4.28 -2.52 -25.19
C ALA A 60 4.43 -3.87 -25.91
N MET A 61 3.34 -4.46 -26.41
CA MET A 61 3.40 -5.70 -27.20
C MET A 61 4.10 -5.50 -28.53
N HIS A 62 3.94 -4.34 -29.15
CA HIS A 62 4.68 -3.99 -30.36
C HIS A 62 6.19 -3.93 -30.10
N LEU A 63 6.62 -3.29 -29.01
CA LEU A 63 8.04 -3.26 -28.59
C LEU A 63 8.60 -4.63 -28.21
N LEU A 64 7.74 -5.56 -27.79
CA LEU A 64 8.09 -6.95 -27.49
C LEU A 64 7.97 -7.88 -28.72
N GLU A 65 7.82 -7.29 -29.91
CA GLU A 65 7.76 -7.98 -31.22
C GLU A 65 6.57 -8.95 -31.39
N PHE A 66 5.49 -8.75 -30.62
CA PHE A 66 4.26 -9.48 -30.86
C PHE A 66 3.62 -9.02 -32.17
N THR A 67 3.15 -9.97 -32.97
CA THR A 67 2.46 -9.68 -34.24
C THR A 67 0.95 -9.56 -34.06
N ASN A 68 0.39 -10.18 -33.02
CA ASN A 68 -1.04 -10.27 -32.78
C ASN A 68 -1.38 -9.93 -31.33
N VAL A 69 -2.63 -9.53 -31.11
CA VAL A 69 -3.14 -9.22 -29.77
C VAL A 69 -4.58 -9.75 -29.62
N ASN A 70 -4.91 -10.16 -28.40
CA ASN A 70 -6.30 -10.45 -28.02
C ASN A 70 -7.10 -9.14 -27.94
N ALA A 71 -8.23 -9.07 -28.61
CA ALA A 71 -9.07 -7.87 -28.63
C ALA A 71 -10.57 -8.18 -28.49
N TRP A 72 -11.26 -7.29 -27.79
CA TRP A 72 -12.71 -7.12 -27.92
C TRP A 72 -12.96 -6.23 -29.13
N VAL A 73 -13.60 -6.76 -30.15
CA VAL A 73 -13.79 -6.05 -31.42
C VAL A 73 -15.25 -5.62 -31.56
N PHE A 74 -15.43 -4.32 -31.64
CA PHE A 74 -16.68 -3.64 -32.03
C PHE A 74 -16.66 -3.29 -33.52
N GLN A 75 -17.81 -3.04 -34.12
CA GLN A 75 -17.91 -2.65 -35.52
C GLN A 75 -18.93 -1.52 -35.67
N GLY A 76 -18.58 -0.51 -36.47
CA GLY A 76 -19.48 0.59 -36.82
C GLY A 76 -19.75 1.59 -35.70
N LEU A 77 -18.95 1.64 -34.62
CA LEU A 77 -19.07 2.71 -33.64
C LEU A 77 -18.64 4.04 -34.26
N THR A 78 -19.41 5.07 -34.01
CA THR A 78 -19.04 6.45 -34.33
C THR A 78 -17.95 6.92 -33.38
N VAL A 79 -17.21 8.00 -33.70
CA VAL A 79 -16.20 8.60 -32.85
C VAL A 79 -16.77 8.99 -31.48
N ALA A 80 -17.98 9.49 -31.40
CA ALA A 80 -18.66 9.81 -30.15
C ALA A 80 -18.89 8.56 -29.28
N GLN A 81 -19.34 7.46 -29.87
CA GLN A 81 -19.55 6.20 -29.17
C GLN A 81 -18.21 5.56 -28.72
N GLU A 82 -17.14 5.70 -29.51
CA GLU A 82 -15.79 5.30 -29.10
C GLU A 82 -15.34 6.09 -27.88
N ALA A 83 -15.56 7.42 -27.85
CA ALA A 83 -15.21 8.29 -26.74
C ALA A 83 -15.99 7.95 -25.47
N ASP A 84 -17.29 7.67 -25.56
CA ASP A 84 -18.11 7.23 -24.43
C ASP A 84 -17.63 5.87 -23.90
N LEU A 85 -17.38 4.91 -24.77
CA LEU A 85 -16.87 3.60 -24.39
C LEU A 85 -15.48 3.70 -23.72
N PHE A 86 -14.60 4.55 -24.26
CA PHE A 86 -13.30 4.83 -23.63
C PHE A 86 -13.45 5.40 -22.21
N HIS A 87 -14.36 6.37 -22.04
CA HIS A 87 -14.65 6.96 -20.72
C HIS A 87 -15.15 5.91 -19.74
N ASP A 88 -16.11 5.08 -20.13
CA ASP A 88 -16.70 4.05 -19.28
C ASP A 88 -15.66 3.00 -18.85
N LEU A 89 -14.87 2.51 -19.80
CA LEU A 89 -13.78 1.55 -19.49
C LEU A 89 -12.71 2.16 -18.57
N ALA A 90 -12.35 3.43 -18.79
CA ALA A 90 -11.41 4.12 -17.92
C ALA A 90 -11.96 4.33 -16.49
N THR A 91 -13.27 4.54 -16.35
CA THR A 91 -13.95 4.75 -15.07
C THR A 91 -14.10 3.45 -14.29
N GLN A 92 -14.50 2.36 -14.94
CA GLN A 92 -14.63 1.03 -14.33
C GLN A 92 -13.30 0.51 -13.77
N ARG A 93 -12.17 0.83 -14.42
CA ARG A 93 -10.82 0.42 -13.97
C ARG A 93 -10.31 1.14 -12.73
N ARG A 94 -10.97 2.20 -12.25
CA ARG A 94 -10.58 2.94 -11.05
C ARG A 94 -10.89 2.22 -9.74
N SER A 95 -11.58 1.09 -9.73
CA SER A 95 -11.71 0.28 -8.53
C SER A 95 -10.39 -0.42 -8.22
N SER A 96 -9.47 0.30 -7.57
CA SER A 96 -8.25 -0.29 -7.05
C SER A 96 -8.61 -1.34 -6.00
N ILE A 97 -8.04 -2.53 -6.12
CA ILE A 97 -8.12 -3.56 -5.09
C ILE A 97 -7.70 -2.93 -3.75
N THR A 98 -8.55 -3.04 -2.73
CA THR A 98 -8.23 -2.50 -1.40
C THR A 98 -6.96 -3.16 -0.86
N THR A 99 -6.24 -2.48 0.02
CA THR A 99 -5.04 -3.03 0.65
C THR A 99 -5.34 -4.34 1.38
N LEU A 100 -6.51 -4.43 2.00
CA LEU A 100 -6.99 -5.66 2.66
C LEU A 100 -7.17 -6.81 1.65
N ALA A 101 -7.85 -6.57 0.54
CA ALA A 101 -8.06 -7.58 -0.48
C ALA A 101 -6.76 -8.04 -1.14
N ARG A 102 -5.80 -7.10 -1.32
CA ARG A 102 -4.45 -7.42 -1.80
C ARG A 102 -3.70 -8.32 -0.83
N TYR A 103 -3.77 -8.02 0.48
CA TYR A 103 -3.16 -8.85 1.52
C TYR A 103 -3.73 -10.27 1.48
N GLN A 104 -5.05 -10.40 1.46
CA GLN A 104 -5.74 -11.70 1.41
C GLN A 104 -5.38 -12.49 0.15
N SER A 105 -5.34 -11.83 -1.01
CA SER A 105 -4.97 -12.47 -2.27
C SER A 105 -3.54 -13.02 -2.24
N ARG A 106 -2.57 -12.24 -1.72
CA ARG A 106 -1.17 -12.68 -1.60
C ARG A 106 -1.04 -13.85 -0.61
N LEU A 107 -1.72 -13.78 0.52
CA LEU A 107 -1.75 -14.85 1.51
C LEU A 107 -2.30 -16.15 0.91
N THR A 108 -3.43 -16.07 0.17
CA THR A 108 -4.04 -17.22 -0.52
C THR A 108 -3.14 -17.78 -1.63
N ALA A 109 -2.38 -16.91 -2.30
CA ALA A 109 -1.40 -17.32 -3.32
C ALA A 109 -0.16 -18.02 -2.73
N GLY A 110 -0.06 -18.13 -1.41
CA GLY A 110 1.08 -18.79 -0.76
C GLY A 110 2.35 -17.94 -0.70
N ASP A 111 2.24 -16.61 -0.84
CA ASP A 111 3.38 -15.71 -0.75
C ASP A 111 4.03 -15.80 0.65
N GLU A 112 5.31 -16.18 0.67
CA GLU A 112 6.06 -16.49 1.90
C GLU A 112 6.11 -15.30 2.88
N GLU A 113 6.28 -14.09 2.38
CA GLU A 113 6.27 -12.88 3.21
C GLU A 113 4.95 -12.75 3.98
N TYR A 114 3.83 -12.93 3.27
CA TYR A 114 2.49 -12.79 3.85
C TYR A 114 2.14 -13.94 4.79
N GLN A 115 2.63 -15.15 4.51
CA GLN A 115 2.50 -16.29 5.42
C GLN A 115 3.27 -16.08 6.72
N ASN A 116 4.51 -15.59 6.64
CA ASN A 116 5.32 -15.27 7.82
C ASN A 116 4.68 -14.18 8.68
N ILE A 117 4.14 -13.13 8.04
CA ILE A 117 3.38 -12.09 8.76
C ILE A 117 2.14 -12.69 9.43
N GLN A 118 1.40 -13.55 8.74
CA GLN A 118 0.21 -14.19 9.28
C GLN A 118 0.51 -15.02 10.54
N ILE A 119 1.60 -15.78 10.53
CA ILE A 119 2.07 -16.54 11.70
C ILE A 119 2.37 -15.60 12.90
N ILE A 120 3.02 -14.45 12.64
CA ILE A 120 3.32 -13.45 13.67
C ILE A 120 2.03 -12.85 14.24
N LEU A 121 1.07 -12.53 13.39
CA LEU A 121 -0.23 -12.00 13.80
C LEU A 121 -0.99 -13.00 14.68
N GLU A 122 -1.06 -14.25 14.28
CA GLU A 122 -1.73 -15.32 15.02
C GLU A 122 -1.11 -15.58 16.40
N ARG A 123 0.22 -15.56 16.48
CA ARG A 123 0.95 -15.65 17.75
C ARG A 123 0.58 -14.54 18.74
N ASN A 124 0.17 -13.39 18.25
CA ASN A 124 -0.26 -12.24 19.04
C ASN A 124 -1.77 -12.10 19.16
N ASP A 125 -2.54 -13.15 18.84
CA ASP A 125 -4.02 -13.14 18.83
C ASP A 125 -4.60 -11.99 18.01
N THR A 126 -3.95 -11.62 16.90
CA THR A 126 -4.35 -10.53 16.02
C THR A 126 -4.59 -11.00 14.60
N GLN A 127 -5.35 -10.24 13.83
CA GLN A 127 -5.66 -10.52 12.44
C GLN A 127 -5.73 -9.25 11.61
N ILE A 128 -5.38 -9.34 10.33
CA ILE A 128 -5.69 -8.26 9.39
C ILE A 128 -7.19 -8.23 9.12
N GLY A 129 -7.79 -7.04 9.20
CA GLY A 129 -9.22 -6.90 8.97
C GLY A 129 -9.69 -5.46 8.81
N ALA A 130 -10.99 -5.29 8.57
CA ALA A 130 -11.59 -3.98 8.42
C ALA A 130 -11.61 -3.20 9.75
N ALA A 131 -11.46 -1.88 9.67
CA ALA A 131 -11.38 -1.00 10.84
C ALA A 131 -12.62 -1.04 11.76
N ASN A 132 -13.77 -1.36 11.21
CA ASN A 132 -15.03 -1.42 11.96
C ASN A 132 -15.17 -2.68 12.83
N ARG A 133 -14.32 -3.71 12.65
CA ARG A 133 -14.34 -4.92 13.47
C ARG A 133 -13.81 -4.69 14.88
N GLY A 134 -12.88 -3.73 15.06
CA GLY A 134 -12.26 -3.41 16.35
C GLY A 134 -11.52 -4.59 16.99
N GLY A 135 -11.26 -4.47 18.30
CA GLY A 135 -10.65 -5.59 19.06
C GLY A 135 -9.28 -5.99 18.55
N ASN A 136 -9.14 -7.22 18.07
CA ASN A 136 -7.88 -7.79 17.60
C ASN A 136 -7.67 -7.66 16.08
N TYR A 137 -8.51 -6.88 15.39
CA TYR A 137 -8.37 -6.64 13.95
C TYR A 137 -7.53 -5.41 13.64
N ILE A 138 -6.48 -5.59 12.85
CA ILE A 138 -5.55 -4.55 12.41
C ILE A 138 -5.95 -4.11 10.99
N ALA A 139 -6.45 -2.88 10.86
CA ALA A 139 -6.77 -2.29 9.55
C ALA A 139 -5.55 -1.60 8.92
N ALA A 140 -4.50 -1.33 9.69
CA ALA A 140 -3.27 -0.67 9.25
C ALA A 140 -2.32 -1.64 8.50
N VAL A 141 -2.82 -2.32 7.48
CA VAL A 141 -2.10 -3.36 6.71
C VAL A 141 -0.76 -2.85 6.20
N ASN A 142 -0.73 -1.65 5.61
CA ASN A 142 0.50 -1.05 5.09
C ASN A 142 1.55 -0.79 6.18
N SER A 143 1.15 -0.59 7.43
CA SER A 143 2.08 -0.41 8.54
C SER A 143 2.65 -1.74 9.03
N VAL A 144 1.83 -2.78 9.04
CA VAL A 144 2.29 -4.15 9.33
C VAL A 144 3.34 -4.58 8.31
N LEU A 145 3.04 -4.45 7.01
CA LEU A 145 3.96 -4.76 5.92
C LEU A 145 5.24 -3.92 6.00
N HIS A 146 5.11 -2.62 6.27
CA HIS A 146 6.25 -1.73 6.38
C HIS A 146 7.18 -2.13 7.54
N VAL A 147 6.64 -2.34 8.74
CA VAL A 147 7.44 -2.75 9.90
C VAL A 147 8.15 -4.09 9.65
N TYR A 148 7.45 -5.04 9.04
CA TYR A 148 8.05 -6.33 8.69
C TYR A 148 9.20 -6.18 7.68
N ARG A 149 9.01 -5.42 6.62
CA ARG A 149 10.01 -5.24 5.54
C ARG A 149 11.24 -4.45 5.99
N GLU A 150 11.03 -3.40 6.77
CA GLU A 150 12.12 -2.51 7.19
C GLU A 150 12.89 -3.04 8.42
N HIS A 151 12.20 -3.76 9.32
CA HIS A 151 12.78 -4.11 10.62
C HIS A 151 12.71 -5.61 10.93
N GLY A 152 12.07 -6.40 10.09
CA GLY A 152 11.96 -7.85 10.25
C GLY A 152 10.86 -8.32 11.18
N GLY A 153 10.62 -9.64 11.15
CA GLY A 153 9.53 -10.29 11.89
C GLY A 153 9.65 -10.16 13.41
N THR A 154 10.86 -10.21 13.96
CA THR A 154 11.09 -10.09 15.42
C THR A 154 10.64 -8.73 15.97
N ILE A 155 10.89 -7.65 15.24
CA ILE A 155 10.47 -6.31 15.64
C ILE A 155 8.97 -6.17 15.53
N LEU A 156 8.36 -6.71 14.46
CA LEU A 156 6.91 -6.73 14.32
C LEU A 156 6.25 -7.48 15.47
N ASP A 157 6.71 -8.70 15.77
CA ASP A 157 6.20 -9.53 16.89
C ASP A 157 6.28 -8.77 18.23
N THR A 158 7.43 -8.16 18.50
CA THR A 158 7.63 -7.38 19.73
C THR A 158 6.70 -6.17 19.80
N ALA A 159 6.55 -5.43 18.71
CA ALA A 159 5.68 -4.25 18.67
C ALA A 159 4.21 -4.62 18.89
N LEU A 160 3.74 -5.70 18.26
CA LEU A 160 2.39 -6.22 18.46
C LEU A 160 2.15 -6.65 19.90
N LYS A 161 3.09 -7.36 20.50
CA LYS A 161 3.03 -7.80 21.91
C LYS A 161 2.94 -6.59 22.86
N VAL A 162 3.81 -5.60 22.70
CA VAL A 162 3.80 -4.38 23.51
C VAL A 162 2.45 -3.67 23.43
N ILE A 163 1.92 -3.46 22.22
CA ILE A 163 0.64 -2.78 22.02
C ILE A 163 -0.52 -3.59 22.57
N SER A 164 -0.54 -4.90 22.32
CA SER A 164 -1.59 -5.79 22.80
C SER A 164 -1.69 -5.78 24.33
N GLN A 165 -0.55 -5.85 25.02
CA GLN A 165 -0.49 -5.86 26.48
C GLN A 165 -0.78 -4.48 27.09
N ALA A 166 -0.21 -3.41 26.53
CA ALA A 166 -0.43 -2.05 27.05
C ALA A 166 -1.89 -1.61 26.91
N TYR A 167 -2.55 -2.04 25.86
CA TYR A 167 -3.89 -1.56 25.46
C TYR A 167 -4.90 -2.71 25.27
N ALA A 168 -4.87 -3.71 26.16
CA ALA A 168 -5.66 -4.94 25.98
C ALA A 168 -7.16 -4.69 25.69
N LYS A 169 -7.77 -3.68 26.31
CA LYS A 169 -9.19 -3.33 26.17
C LYS A 169 -9.47 -2.17 25.22
N ASP A 170 -8.44 -1.53 24.66
CA ASP A 170 -8.60 -0.35 23.81
C ASP A 170 -8.80 -0.78 22.35
N ARG A 171 -9.98 -0.46 21.79
CA ARG A 171 -10.31 -0.78 20.39
C ARG A 171 -9.50 0.04 19.36
N ASN A 172 -8.89 1.14 19.79
CA ASN A 172 -8.13 2.04 18.91
C ASN A 172 -6.63 1.76 18.89
N LYS A 173 -6.18 0.70 19.57
CA LYS A 173 -4.76 0.36 19.71
C LYS A 173 -4.03 0.10 18.37
N TRP A 174 -4.73 -0.39 17.36
CA TRP A 174 -4.13 -0.80 16.09
C TRP A 174 -4.10 0.34 15.04
N LYS A 175 -3.64 1.51 15.42
CA LYS A 175 -3.45 2.62 14.48
C LYS A 175 -2.01 2.67 13.97
N ALA A 176 -1.85 3.01 12.68
CA ALA A 176 -0.57 3.08 12.00
C ALA A 176 0.53 3.84 12.78
N PRO A 177 0.30 5.06 13.29
CA PRO A 177 1.33 5.80 13.99
C PRO A 177 1.84 5.09 15.25
N LEU A 178 0.95 4.44 16.00
CA LEU A 178 1.34 3.74 17.22
C LEU A 178 2.19 2.51 16.91
N LEU A 179 1.78 1.67 15.94
CA LEU A 179 2.52 0.48 15.55
C LEU A 179 3.94 0.84 15.06
N GLU A 180 4.04 1.82 14.16
CA GLU A 180 5.32 2.23 13.59
C GLU A 180 6.25 2.87 14.64
N CYS A 181 5.70 3.67 15.56
CA CYS A 181 6.50 4.29 16.61
C CYS A 181 6.97 3.30 17.68
N VAL A 182 6.14 2.32 18.05
CA VAL A 182 6.55 1.24 18.97
C VAL A 182 7.63 0.37 18.34
N ALA A 183 7.47 0.00 17.05
CA ALA A 183 8.50 -0.73 16.33
C ALA A 183 9.83 0.05 16.28
N MET A 184 9.77 1.34 15.94
CA MET A 184 10.95 2.21 15.91
C MET A 184 11.59 2.38 17.30
N PHE A 185 10.79 2.49 18.37
CA PHE A 185 11.30 2.51 19.74
C PHE A 185 12.10 1.24 20.07
N VAL A 186 11.56 0.06 19.72
CA VAL A 186 12.25 -1.21 19.94
C VAL A 186 13.57 -1.29 19.17
N VAL A 187 13.60 -0.79 17.94
CA VAL A 187 14.82 -0.70 17.12
C VAL A 187 15.84 0.24 17.75
N GLN A 188 15.43 1.42 18.19
CA GLN A 188 16.32 2.46 18.73
C GLN A 188 16.82 2.14 20.13
N PHE A 189 16.04 1.41 20.93
CA PHE A 189 16.36 1.12 22.34
C PHE A 189 16.28 -0.39 22.62
N PRO A 190 17.17 -1.22 22.01
CA PRO A 190 17.09 -2.68 22.08
C PRO A 190 17.25 -3.21 23.52
N ASN A 191 17.89 -2.46 24.39
CA ASN A 191 18.11 -2.81 25.81
C ASN A 191 17.04 -2.24 26.76
N ALA A 192 16.00 -1.58 26.24
CA ALA A 192 14.92 -1.06 27.05
C ALA A 192 14.07 -2.18 27.63
N SER A 193 13.62 -2.03 28.89
CA SER A 193 12.67 -2.96 29.49
C SER A 193 11.30 -2.81 28.82
N LEU A 194 10.87 -3.85 28.09
CA LEU A 194 9.55 -3.88 27.45
C LEU A 194 8.41 -3.84 28.49
N ASP A 195 8.58 -4.51 29.63
CA ASP A 195 7.57 -4.48 30.71
C ASP A 195 7.38 -3.05 31.24
N ARG A 196 8.46 -2.28 31.34
CA ARG A 196 8.35 -0.87 31.72
C ARG A 196 7.64 -0.06 30.63
N LEU A 197 7.96 -0.27 29.37
CA LEU A 197 7.29 0.42 28.27
C LEU A 197 5.80 0.12 28.29
N ILE A 198 5.42 -1.16 28.41
CA ILE A 198 4.02 -1.61 28.51
C ILE A 198 3.31 -0.92 29.67
N LYS A 199 3.91 -0.93 30.86
CA LYS A 199 3.35 -0.28 32.04
C LYS A 199 3.14 1.22 31.82
N LYS A 200 4.12 1.90 31.22
CA LYS A 200 4.05 3.34 30.96
C LYS A 200 3.01 3.70 29.90
N LEU A 201 2.88 2.91 28.86
CA LEU A 201 1.84 3.09 27.86
C LEU A 201 0.45 2.83 28.44
N ALA A 202 0.31 1.86 29.34
CA ALA A 202 -0.97 1.54 30.01
C ALA A 202 -1.47 2.65 30.97
N GLU A 203 -0.60 3.59 31.39
CA GLU A 203 -0.97 4.75 32.22
C GLU A 203 -1.86 5.75 31.45
N THR A 204 -1.96 5.62 30.10
CA THR A 204 -2.80 6.47 29.25
C THR A 204 -3.51 5.63 28.18
N ASN A 205 -4.50 6.17 27.46
CA ASN A 205 -5.14 5.47 26.37
C ASN A 205 -4.38 5.66 25.04
N ALA A 206 -4.57 4.73 24.10
CA ALA A 206 -3.89 4.74 22.81
C ALA A 206 -4.16 6.03 22.02
N ILE A 207 -5.38 6.57 22.06
CA ILE A 207 -5.75 7.80 21.33
C ILE A 207 -4.91 9.00 21.78
N LYS A 208 -4.68 9.14 23.09
CA LYS A 208 -3.86 10.25 23.63
C LYS A 208 -2.42 10.14 23.17
N VAL A 209 -1.82 8.94 23.20
CA VAL A 209 -0.45 8.73 22.73
C VAL A 209 -0.35 9.01 21.22
N ILE A 210 -1.33 8.55 20.44
CA ILE A 210 -1.39 8.82 19.00
C ILE A 210 -1.52 10.32 18.71
N ALA A 211 -2.32 11.06 19.50
CA ALA A 211 -2.44 12.50 19.37
C ALA A 211 -1.09 13.20 19.63
N LEU A 212 -0.39 12.85 20.70
CA LEU A 212 0.96 13.38 21.00
C LEU A 212 1.96 13.11 19.88
N ILE A 213 1.97 11.88 19.33
CA ILE A 213 2.79 11.51 18.18
C ILE A 213 2.46 12.39 16.97
N LYS A 214 1.18 12.57 16.69
CA LYS A 214 0.71 13.39 15.57
C LYS A 214 1.11 14.86 15.76
N ASP A 215 0.82 15.45 16.91
CA ASP A 215 1.13 16.85 17.21
C ASP A 215 2.64 17.12 17.06
N ARG A 216 3.49 16.22 17.57
CA ARG A 216 4.94 16.33 17.38
C ARG A 216 5.33 16.24 15.89
N ASN A 217 4.77 15.30 15.15
CA ASN A 217 5.04 15.16 13.73
C ASN A 217 4.58 16.38 12.93
N ASP A 218 3.42 16.92 13.24
CA ASP A 218 2.88 18.13 12.61
C ASP A 218 3.73 19.37 12.95
N ALA A 219 4.27 19.46 14.16
CA ALA A 219 5.17 20.52 14.57
C ALA A 219 6.53 20.48 13.85
N ILE A 220 7.08 19.29 13.60
CA ILE A 220 8.41 19.11 12.98
C ILE A 220 8.32 19.14 11.46
N TYR A 221 7.32 18.49 10.87
CA TYR A 221 7.25 18.23 9.42
C TYR A 221 6.11 18.99 8.71
N GLY A 222 5.27 19.71 9.46
CA GLY A 222 4.07 20.35 8.90
C GLY A 222 2.94 19.36 8.57
N ARG A 223 1.69 19.85 8.53
CA ARG A 223 0.49 19.03 8.30
C ARG A 223 0.42 18.40 6.90
N HIS A 224 1.10 18.98 5.91
CA HIS A 224 1.01 18.61 4.49
C HIS A 224 2.36 18.31 3.84
N SER A 225 3.40 17.98 4.60
CA SER A 225 4.71 17.66 4.01
C SER A 225 4.66 16.31 3.27
N SER A 226 4.41 16.38 1.97
CA SER A 226 4.48 15.25 1.03
C SER A 226 5.82 15.14 0.31
N GLY A 227 6.80 15.96 0.66
CA GLY A 227 8.09 16.03 -0.02
C GLY A 227 9.28 15.74 0.89
N GLY A 228 10.09 14.76 0.53
CA GLY A 228 11.38 14.48 1.15
C GLY A 228 11.69 12.97 1.26
N THR A 229 12.97 12.63 1.27
CA THR A 229 13.48 11.27 1.42
C THR A 229 12.93 10.59 2.68
N ASN A 230 12.10 9.58 2.49
CA ASN A 230 11.50 8.72 3.51
C ASN A 230 10.81 9.44 4.69
N PRO A 231 9.72 10.20 4.45
CA PRO A 231 9.01 10.94 5.49
C PRO A 231 8.41 10.03 6.57
N ARG A 232 8.14 8.75 6.23
CA ARG A 232 7.58 7.76 7.14
C ARG A 232 8.56 7.36 8.22
N ALA A 233 9.80 7.01 7.87
CA ALA A 233 10.85 6.66 8.83
C ALA A 233 11.14 7.83 9.79
N LYS A 234 11.23 9.06 9.26
CA LYS A 234 11.43 10.27 10.09
C LYS A 234 10.29 10.48 11.08
N ARG A 235 9.04 10.29 10.64
CA ARG A 235 7.85 10.41 11.51
C ARG A 235 7.81 9.33 12.57
N SER A 236 8.19 8.10 12.24
CA SER A 236 8.26 6.99 13.20
C SER A 236 9.36 7.23 14.24
N ALA A 237 10.53 7.74 13.82
CA ALA A 237 11.61 8.10 14.74
C ALA A 237 11.21 9.26 15.66
N SER A 238 10.58 10.31 15.13
CA SER A 238 10.06 11.42 15.93
C SER A 238 9.00 10.97 16.93
N GLY A 239 8.12 10.04 16.54
CA GLY A 239 7.12 9.46 17.43
C GLY A 239 7.73 8.54 18.49
N ALA A 240 8.78 7.78 18.17
CA ALA A 240 9.51 6.97 19.14
C ALA A 240 10.12 7.80 20.28
N GLU A 241 10.48 9.04 20.00
CA GLU A 241 10.93 9.99 21.03
C GLU A 241 9.84 10.31 22.06
N ILE A 242 8.58 10.39 21.66
CA ILE A 242 7.44 10.51 22.60
C ILE A 242 7.39 9.28 23.52
N LEU A 243 7.58 8.08 22.96
CA LEU A 243 7.59 6.83 23.75
C LEU A 243 8.78 6.80 24.70
N ARG A 244 9.95 7.31 24.29
CA ARG A 244 11.13 7.45 25.16
C ARG A 244 10.85 8.39 26.34
N GLN A 245 10.18 9.50 26.12
CA GLN A 245 9.79 10.43 27.18
C GLN A 245 8.82 9.78 28.17
N HIS A 246 7.83 9.04 27.68
CA HIS A 246 6.92 8.24 28.52
C HIS A 246 7.70 7.17 29.32
N TYR A 247 8.59 6.45 28.66
CA TYR A 247 9.45 5.44 29.32
C TYR A 247 10.28 6.03 30.43
N ASN A 248 10.89 7.20 30.20
CA ASN A 248 11.75 7.88 31.16
C ASN A 248 10.99 8.58 32.27
N SER A 249 9.68 8.75 32.17
CA SER A 249 8.89 9.43 33.20
C SER A 249 9.04 8.74 34.55
N ASN A 250 9.29 9.53 35.60
CA ASN A 250 9.53 9.05 36.97
C ASN A 250 10.77 8.17 37.16
N LEU A 251 11.72 8.13 36.18
CA LEU A 251 13.03 7.52 36.39
C LEU A 251 14.02 8.53 36.93
N ARG A 252 14.70 8.16 38.04
CA ARG A 252 15.81 8.95 38.64
C ARG A 252 17.17 8.58 38.02
N SER A 253 17.34 7.32 37.57
CA SER A 253 18.56 6.79 36.95
C SER A 253 18.22 5.84 35.80
N LYS A 254 19.20 5.41 35.02
CA LYS A 254 19.06 4.49 33.89
C LYS A 254 18.04 4.99 32.83
N ARG A 255 18.02 6.30 32.61
CA ARG A 255 17.19 6.89 31.54
C ARG A 255 17.75 6.52 30.18
N LEU A 256 16.84 6.31 29.24
CA LEU A 256 17.22 6.21 27.82
C LEU A 256 17.60 7.60 27.30
N GLU A 257 18.76 7.71 26.68
CA GLU A 257 19.22 8.96 26.06
C GLU A 257 18.58 9.17 24.71
N ALA A 258 18.50 10.43 24.28
CA ALA A 258 18.01 10.73 22.92
C ALA A 258 19.04 10.22 21.90
N ILE A 259 18.54 9.69 20.79
CA ILE A 259 19.40 9.36 19.66
C ILE A 259 19.58 10.66 18.85
N THR A 260 20.81 11.11 18.76
CA THR A 260 21.21 12.31 18.00
C THR A 260 21.23 12.07 16.50
#